data_b26ad8107a2174d1b4230e154377e8d7
#
_entry.id   b26ad8107a2174d1b4230e154377e8d7
#
_cell.length_a   1.000
_cell.length_b   1.000
_cell.length_c   1.000
_cell.angle_alpha   90.00
_cell.angle_beta   90.00
_cell.angle_gamma   90.00
#
_symmetry.space_group_name_H-M   'P 1'
#
loop_
_entity.id
_entity.type
_entity.pdbx_description
1 polymer ?
#
loop_
_entity_poly.entity_id
_entity_poly.type
_entity_poly.pdbx_seq_one_letter_code
_entity_poly.pdbx_strand_id
1 'polypeptide(L)'
;QGIAWKSGWRIFGRPILQKHRGSHIEAGPGLVLRSWPRSNPLSPTHPVVLSTRNADAELTIGADCGFTGAVVVAGERVSIGNRVQVGGNAQIVDTDFHPLTPEGRAADFNAGATRPITIEDDVFIGMNALILKGVTLGESCVVGAGSVVSRDVPPRTIVAGNPAQVVRELREGE
;
A
#
# COMPACT_ATOMS: atom_id res chain seq x y z
N GLN A 1 16.36 2.15 -14.38
CA GLN A 1 15.05 2.71 -14.73
C GLN A 1 14.34 3.07 -13.43
N GLY A 2 14.32 4.35 -13.07
CA GLY A 2 13.73 4.85 -11.84
C GLY A 2 12.31 5.37 -12.07
N ILE A 3 11.68 5.82 -10.98
CA ILE A 3 10.44 6.59 -11.02
C ILE A 3 10.79 8.04 -11.39
N ALA A 4 10.00 8.67 -12.28
CA ALA A 4 10.21 10.06 -12.64
C ALA A 4 9.98 10.98 -11.43
N TRP A 5 10.98 11.80 -11.11
CA TRP A 5 10.86 12.77 -10.03
C TRP A 5 9.79 13.82 -10.31
N LYS A 6 8.96 14.11 -9.32
CA LYS A 6 7.97 15.18 -9.38
C LYS A 6 8.27 16.23 -8.29
N SER A 7 7.65 17.40 -8.39
CA SER A 7 7.84 18.50 -7.43
C SER A 7 7.35 18.15 -6.03
N GLY A 8 7.97 18.74 -5.01
CA GLY A 8 7.53 18.63 -3.62
C GLY A 8 7.86 17.29 -2.94
N TRP A 9 8.59 16.38 -3.58
CA TRP A 9 8.97 15.12 -2.94
C TRP A 9 9.93 15.35 -1.77
N ARG A 10 9.68 14.64 -0.66
CA ARG A 10 10.52 14.66 0.54
C ARG A 10 10.90 13.22 0.90
N ILE A 11 12.18 12.88 0.74
CA ILE A 11 12.69 11.52 0.93
C ILE A 11 13.62 11.52 2.17
N PHE A 12 13.23 10.80 3.22
CA PHE A 12 13.99 10.64 4.46
C PHE A 12 14.57 9.22 4.54
N GLY A 13 15.83 9.06 4.22
CA GLY A 13 16.47 7.77 4.02
C GLY A 13 16.19 7.18 2.64
N ARG A 14 16.95 6.15 2.28
CA ARG A 14 16.87 5.54 0.94
C ARG A 14 15.72 4.53 0.87
N PRO A 15 14.67 4.73 0.05
CA PRO A 15 13.65 3.73 -0.20
C PRO A 15 14.20 2.59 -1.07
N ILE A 16 13.55 1.44 -1.03
CA ILE A 16 13.83 0.29 -1.89
C ILE A 16 12.83 0.32 -3.05
N LEU A 17 13.35 0.45 -4.26
CA LEU A 17 12.56 0.40 -5.50
C LEU A 17 12.90 -0.90 -6.24
N GLN A 18 11.93 -1.81 -6.32
CA GLN A 18 12.06 -3.09 -7.01
C GLN A 18 11.11 -3.11 -8.21
N LYS A 19 11.54 -2.48 -9.30
CA LYS A 19 10.73 -2.38 -10.52
C LYS A 19 11.06 -3.52 -11.47
N HIS A 20 10.07 -4.38 -11.77
CA HIS A 20 10.20 -5.39 -12.81
C HIS A 20 10.40 -4.71 -14.19
N ARG A 21 11.17 -5.37 -15.07
CA ARG A 21 11.34 -4.87 -16.43
C ARG A 21 10.00 -4.91 -17.18
N GLY A 22 9.62 -3.79 -17.78
CA GLY A 22 8.32 -3.65 -18.48
C GLY A 22 7.21 -3.07 -17.61
N SER A 23 7.25 -3.26 -16.28
CA SER A 23 6.22 -2.74 -15.37
C SER A 23 6.21 -1.21 -15.28
N HIS A 24 5.16 -0.67 -14.67
CA HIS A 24 5.00 0.77 -14.46
C HIS A 24 4.94 1.12 -12.97
N ILE A 25 5.71 2.12 -12.55
CA ILE A 25 5.58 2.78 -11.24
C ILE A 25 5.55 4.28 -11.49
N GLU A 26 4.49 4.93 -11.06
CA GLU A 26 4.35 6.38 -11.09
C GLU A 26 3.89 6.92 -9.75
N ALA A 27 4.39 8.12 -9.39
CA ALA A 27 3.91 8.83 -8.22
C ALA A 27 3.73 10.32 -8.52
N GLY A 28 2.68 10.91 -7.96
CA GLY A 28 2.33 12.31 -8.08
C GLY A 28 3.28 13.24 -7.33
N PRO A 29 3.05 14.56 -7.40
CA PRO A 29 3.83 15.55 -6.64
C PRO A 29 3.55 15.43 -5.13
N GLY A 30 4.42 16.02 -4.31
CA GLY A 30 4.23 16.08 -2.86
C GLY A 30 4.49 14.79 -2.08
N LEU A 31 4.98 13.73 -2.74
CA LEU A 31 5.25 12.42 -2.11
C LEU A 31 6.23 12.53 -0.94
N VAL A 32 5.90 11.89 0.19
CA VAL A 32 6.75 11.80 1.37
C VAL A 32 7.10 10.36 1.67
N LEU A 33 8.39 10.00 1.60
CA LEU A 33 8.88 8.67 1.96
C LEU A 33 9.78 8.74 3.20
N ARG A 34 9.37 8.09 4.28
CA ARG A 34 10.13 7.98 5.52
C ARG A 34 10.69 6.56 5.66
N SER A 35 11.94 6.40 5.22
CA SER A 35 12.65 5.11 5.13
C SER A 35 13.72 4.94 6.22
N TRP A 36 13.92 5.96 7.05
CA TRP A 36 14.94 5.94 8.09
C TRP A 36 14.28 5.95 9.48
N PRO A 37 14.72 5.11 10.45
CA PRO A 37 14.09 5.01 11.77
C PRO A 37 13.90 6.36 12.48
N ARG A 38 14.86 7.28 12.36
CA ARG A 38 14.78 8.60 12.98
C ARG A 38 13.90 9.60 12.24
N SER A 39 13.33 9.25 11.10
CA SER A 39 12.48 10.15 10.30
C SER A 39 11.04 10.23 10.81
N ASN A 40 10.67 9.36 11.73
CA ASN A 40 9.33 9.31 12.32
C ASN A 40 9.41 8.77 13.75
N PRO A 41 8.69 9.34 14.74
CA PRO A 41 8.69 8.87 16.13
C PRO A 41 8.23 7.40 16.29
N LEU A 42 7.48 6.84 15.32
CA LEU A 42 7.13 5.42 15.29
C LEU A 42 8.29 4.51 14.89
N SER A 43 9.44 5.09 14.52
CA SER A 43 10.68 4.37 14.19
C SER A 43 10.44 3.20 13.23
N PRO A 44 10.21 3.45 11.93
CA PRO A 44 9.96 2.38 10.97
C PRO A 44 11.08 1.34 11.01
N THR A 45 10.71 0.06 10.99
CA THR A 45 11.64 -1.07 11.15
C THR A 45 12.38 -1.43 9.87
N HIS A 46 11.90 -0.93 8.73
CA HIS A 46 12.51 -1.09 7.41
C HIS A 46 12.24 0.13 6.52
N PRO A 47 13.02 0.31 5.45
CA PRO A 47 12.74 1.36 4.46
C PRO A 47 11.36 1.20 3.82
N VAL A 48 10.83 2.29 3.24
CA VAL A 48 9.70 2.18 2.31
C VAL A 48 10.12 1.31 1.12
N VAL A 49 9.27 0.34 0.77
CA VAL A 49 9.46 -0.55 -0.38
C VAL A 49 8.34 -0.29 -1.38
N LEU A 50 8.69 0.05 -2.61
CA LEU A 50 7.76 0.13 -3.75
C LEU A 50 8.20 -0.92 -4.76
N SER A 51 7.36 -1.93 -4.99
CA SER A 51 7.72 -3.09 -5.79
C SER A 51 6.66 -3.43 -6.83
N THR A 52 7.10 -3.78 -8.02
CA THR A 52 6.29 -4.44 -9.05
C THR A 52 6.91 -5.79 -9.41
N ARG A 53 6.10 -6.84 -9.55
CA ARG A 53 6.59 -8.22 -9.68
C ARG A 53 6.52 -8.79 -11.10
N ASN A 54 5.64 -8.28 -11.94
CA ASN A 54 5.40 -8.77 -13.30
C ASN A 54 5.62 -7.67 -14.33
N ALA A 55 5.80 -8.03 -15.60
CA ALA A 55 6.05 -7.08 -16.69
C ALA A 55 4.91 -6.07 -16.86
N ASP A 56 3.67 -6.51 -16.68
CA ASP A 56 2.47 -5.69 -16.87
C ASP A 56 1.94 -5.11 -15.55
N ALA A 57 2.69 -5.27 -14.44
CA ALA A 57 2.28 -4.77 -13.14
C ALA A 57 2.34 -3.24 -13.09
N GLU A 58 1.32 -2.64 -12.46
CA GLU A 58 1.17 -1.20 -12.31
C GLU A 58 1.08 -0.79 -10.85
N LEU A 59 1.89 0.18 -10.44
CA LEU A 59 1.78 0.87 -9.17
C LEU A 59 1.64 2.37 -9.43
N THR A 60 0.48 2.93 -9.12
CA THR A 60 0.22 4.37 -9.23
C THR A 60 -0.05 4.97 -7.86
N ILE A 61 0.54 6.13 -7.59
CA ILE A 61 0.39 6.87 -6.34
C ILE A 61 0.03 8.31 -6.70
N GLY A 62 -1.05 8.83 -6.16
CA GLY A 62 -1.51 10.19 -6.37
C GLY A 62 -0.62 11.25 -5.70
N ALA A 63 -1.12 12.47 -5.67
CA ALA A 63 -0.43 13.62 -5.08
C ALA A 63 -0.50 13.61 -3.55
N ASP A 64 0.49 14.24 -2.89
CA ASP A 64 0.54 14.54 -1.45
C ASP A 64 0.41 13.32 -0.52
N CYS A 65 0.84 12.15 -0.99
CA CYS A 65 0.83 10.92 -0.23
C CYS A 65 2.04 10.78 0.69
N GLY A 66 1.84 10.13 1.86
CA GLY A 66 2.88 9.89 2.86
C GLY A 66 3.03 8.41 3.23
N PHE A 67 4.27 7.90 3.22
CA PHE A 67 4.58 6.52 3.58
C PHE A 67 5.68 6.49 4.63
N THR A 68 5.48 5.71 5.70
CA THR A 68 6.47 5.52 6.77
C THR A 68 6.83 4.04 6.86
N GLY A 69 8.02 3.62 6.38
CA GLY A 69 8.43 2.22 6.39
C GLY A 69 7.42 1.27 5.76
N ALA A 70 6.56 1.75 4.90
CA ALA A 70 5.49 0.94 4.32
C ALA A 70 6.00 0.09 3.16
N VAL A 71 5.35 -1.06 2.93
CA VAL A 71 5.62 -1.96 1.80
C VAL A 71 4.42 -1.93 0.86
N VAL A 72 4.66 -1.60 -0.41
CA VAL A 72 3.64 -1.68 -1.47
C VAL A 72 4.15 -2.63 -2.54
N VAL A 73 3.40 -3.69 -2.79
CA VAL A 73 3.74 -4.69 -3.80
C VAL A 73 2.59 -4.83 -4.79
N ALA A 74 2.87 -4.56 -6.05
CA ALA A 74 1.96 -4.78 -7.16
C ALA A 74 2.41 -6.01 -7.96
N GLY A 75 1.64 -7.07 -7.89
CA GLY A 75 1.73 -8.21 -8.79
C GLY A 75 0.94 -7.98 -10.07
N GLU A 76 -0.18 -7.27 -9.96
CA GLU A 76 -1.07 -6.88 -11.06
C GLU A 76 -1.26 -5.36 -11.07
N ARG A 77 -1.99 -4.81 -10.09
CA ARG A 77 -2.21 -3.36 -10.00
C ARG A 77 -2.52 -2.90 -8.58
N VAL A 78 -1.79 -1.89 -8.12
CA VAL A 78 -2.10 -1.13 -6.92
C VAL A 78 -2.27 0.34 -7.31
N SER A 79 -3.49 0.87 -7.14
CA SER A 79 -3.81 2.27 -7.39
C SER A 79 -4.07 2.98 -6.08
N ILE A 80 -3.32 4.05 -5.82
CA ILE A 80 -3.43 4.87 -4.60
C ILE A 80 -3.78 6.30 -5.02
N GLY A 81 -4.86 6.82 -4.49
CA GLY A 81 -5.36 8.16 -4.73
C GLY A 81 -4.49 9.26 -4.14
N ASN A 82 -5.06 10.43 -3.98
CA ASN A 82 -4.37 11.61 -3.48
C ASN A 82 -4.48 11.71 -1.94
N ARG A 83 -3.52 12.38 -1.28
CA ARG A 83 -3.51 12.68 0.16
C ARG A 83 -3.61 11.46 1.07
N VAL A 84 -3.28 10.27 0.53
CA VAL A 84 -3.28 9.02 1.30
C VAL A 84 -2.11 8.99 2.27
N GLN A 85 -2.40 8.64 3.53
CA GLN A 85 -1.40 8.51 4.58
C GLN A 85 -1.25 7.06 5.00
N VAL A 86 -0.05 6.50 4.81
CA VAL A 86 0.27 5.11 5.15
C VAL A 86 1.19 5.07 6.37
N GLY A 87 0.66 4.58 7.45
CA GLY A 87 1.30 4.49 8.76
C GLY A 87 2.52 3.56 8.79
N GLY A 88 3.24 3.61 9.92
CA GLY A 88 4.48 2.87 10.08
C GLY A 88 4.36 1.38 9.80
N ASN A 89 5.21 0.86 8.91
CA ASN A 89 5.31 -0.57 8.57
C ASN A 89 4.02 -1.22 8.04
N ALA A 90 3.05 -0.45 7.57
CA ALA A 90 1.86 -1.00 6.92
C ALA A 90 2.22 -1.67 5.59
N GLN A 91 1.43 -2.65 5.18
CA GLN A 91 1.67 -3.42 3.96
C GLN A 91 0.43 -3.40 3.06
N ILE A 92 0.65 -3.19 1.77
CA ILE A 92 -0.38 -3.18 0.72
C ILE A 92 0.09 -4.16 -0.34
N VAL A 93 -0.61 -5.30 -0.49
CA VAL A 93 -0.12 -6.42 -1.28
C VAL A 93 -1.26 -7.04 -2.09
N ASP A 94 -1.20 -6.92 -3.40
CA ASP A 94 -2.22 -7.41 -4.32
C ASP A 94 -2.03 -8.87 -4.79
N THR A 95 -1.13 -9.61 -4.15
CA THR A 95 -0.73 -10.96 -4.55
C THR A 95 -0.57 -11.91 -3.37
N ASP A 96 -0.88 -13.19 -3.58
CA ASP A 96 -0.56 -14.25 -2.61
C ASP A 96 0.93 -14.64 -2.66
N PHE A 97 1.72 -14.12 -3.58
CA PHE A 97 3.09 -14.52 -3.91
C PHE A 97 3.22 -15.96 -4.43
N HIS A 98 2.55 -16.90 -3.81
CA HIS A 98 2.66 -18.34 -4.08
C HIS A 98 1.28 -18.97 -4.24
N PRO A 99 1.13 -20.03 -5.07
CA PRO A 99 -0.10 -20.81 -5.13
C PRO A 99 -0.49 -21.37 -3.77
N LEU A 100 -1.80 -21.41 -3.47
CA LEU A 100 -2.30 -21.91 -2.19
C LEU A 100 -2.20 -23.43 -2.08
N THR A 101 -2.22 -24.17 -3.21
CA THR A 101 -2.12 -25.62 -3.22
C THR A 101 -0.68 -26.12 -3.27
N PRO A 102 -0.33 -27.26 -2.64
CA PRO A 102 0.99 -27.87 -2.73
C PRO A 102 1.43 -28.16 -4.18
N GLU A 103 0.51 -28.68 -4.99
CA GLU A 103 0.75 -29.01 -6.40
C GLU A 103 1.06 -27.77 -7.23
N GLY A 104 0.30 -26.68 -6.99
CA GLY A 104 0.56 -25.39 -7.62
C GLY A 104 1.95 -24.86 -7.28
N ARG A 105 2.35 -24.91 -6.00
CA ARG A 105 3.69 -24.49 -5.56
C ARG A 105 4.81 -25.37 -6.14
N ALA A 106 4.54 -26.66 -6.34
CA ALA A 106 5.50 -27.56 -6.98
C ALA A 106 5.65 -27.30 -8.48
N ALA A 107 4.57 -26.87 -9.15
CA ALA A 107 4.58 -26.55 -10.58
C ALA A 107 5.22 -25.19 -10.86
N ASP A 108 4.81 -24.14 -10.17
CA ASP A 108 5.40 -22.80 -10.22
C ASP A 108 5.24 -22.10 -8.87
N PHE A 109 6.32 -22.03 -8.12
CA PHE A 109 6.35 -21.44 -6.80
C PHE A 109 5.94 -19.96 -6.78
N ASN A 110 6.12 -19.24 -7.88
CA ASN A 110 5.85 -17.79 -7.97
C ASN A 110 4.49 -17.45 -8.59
N ALA A 111 3.69 -18.42 -8.99
CA ALA A 111 2.37 -18.22 -9.62
C ALA A 111 1.25 -17.96 -8.60
N GLY A 112 1.49 -17.12 -7.61
CA GLY A 112 0.46 -16.68 -6.65
C GLY A 112 -0.64 -15.88 -7.34
N ALA A 113 -1.89 -16.07 -6.90
CA ALA A 113 -3.02 -15.32 -7.43
C ALA A 113 -2.91 -13.83 -7.10
N THR A 114 -3.29 -12.98 -8.06
CA THR A 114 -3.36 -11.53 -7.92
C THR A 114 -4.80 -11.04 -8.01
N ARG A 115 -5.07 -9.91 -7.38
CA ARG A 115 -6.28 -9.09 -7.57
C ARG A 115 -5.96 -7.63 -7.29
N PRO A 116 -6.33 -6.70 -8.17
CA PRO A 116 -6.04 -5.29 -7.99
C PRO A 116 -6.49 -4.74 -6.63
N ILE A 117 -5.72 -3.80 -6.09
CA ILE A 117 -6.10 -2.99 -4.93
C ILE A 117 -6.35 -1.56 -5.39
N THR A 118 -7.46 -0.98 -4.92
CA THR A 118 -7.78 0.43 -5.11
C THR A 118 -7.86 1.13 -3.75
N ILE A 119 -7.13 2.20 -3.58
CA ILE A 119 -7.18 3.07 -2.41
C ILE A 119 -7.58 4.45 -2.93
N GLU A 120 -8.76 4.92 -2.53
CA GLU A 120 -9.28 6.21 -2.97
C GLU A 120 -8.61 7.38 -2.24
N ASP A 121 -9.06 8.60 -2.48
CA ASP A 121 -8.48 9.81 -1.92
C ASP A 121 -8.68 9.89 -0.39
N ASP A 122 -7.79 10.61 0.29
CA ASP A 122 -7.88 10.95 1.73
C ASP A 122 -7.90 9.75 2.69
N VAL A 123 -7.54 8.55 2.23
CA VAL A 123 -7.50 7.34 3.07
C VAL A 123 -6.36 7.42 4.09
N PHE A 124 -6.67 7.05 5.34
CA PHE A 124 -5.65 6.85 6.38
C PHE A 124 -5.50 5.37 6.75
N ILE A 125 -4.32 4.81 6.53
CA ILE A 125 -3.97 3.43 6.90
C ILE A 125 -3.07 3.47 8.13
N GLY A 126 -3.53 2.88 9.23
CA GLY A 126 -2.82 2.81 10.50
C GLY A 126 -1.53 1.97 10.43
N MET A 127 -0.64 2.17 11.41
CA MET A 127 0.63 1.41 11.48
C MET A 127 0.39 -0.11 11.54
N ASN A 128 1.30 -0.89 10.93
CA ASN A 128 1.24 -2.36 10.88
C ASN A 128 -0.06 -2.93 10.28
N ALA A 129 -0.90 -2.13 9.61
CA ALA A 129 -2.06 -2.66 8.91
C ALA A 129 -1.62 -3.44 7.66
N LEU A 130 -2.40 -4.47 7.31
CA LEU A 130 -2.19 -5.28 6.12
C LEU A 130 -3.43 -5.18 5.21
N ILE A 131 -3.26 -4.65 4.00
CA ILE A 131 -4.29 -4.59 2.97
C ILE A 131 -4.04 -5.70 1.98
N LEU A 132 -5.01 -6.62 1.86
CA LEU A 132 -4.91 -7.80 1.02
C LEU A 132 -5.46 -7.55 -0.39
N LYS A 133 -5.09 -8.41 -1.31
CA LYS A 133 -5.50 -8.39 -2.72
C LYS A 133 -7.02 -8.28 -2.90
N GLY A 134 -7.42 -7.52 -3.90
CA GLY A 134 -8.82 -7.35 -4.30
C GLY A 134 -9.62 -6.36 -3.46
N VAL A 135 -8.98 -5.64 -2.52
CA VAL A 135 -9.66 -4.70 -1.64
C VAL A 135 -9.75 -3.31 -2.27
N THR A 136 -10.92 -2.69 -2.15
CA THR A 136 -11.14 -1.26 -2.34
C THR A 136 -11.27 -0.56 -0.99
N LEU A 137 -10.42 0.45 -0.75
CA LEU A 137 -10.57 1.37 0.38
C LEU A 137 -11.25 2.64 -0.14
N GLY A 138 -12.50 2.87 0.26
CA GLY A 138 -13.30 4.02 -0.14
C GLY A 138 -12.77 5.34 0.43
N GLU A 139 -13.08 6.44 -0.26
CA GLU A 139 -12.62 7.80 0.05
C GLU A 139 -12.78 8.14 1.53
N SER A 140 -11.75 8.75 2.11
CA SER A 140 -11.71 9.18 3.52
C SER A 140 -11.93 8.06 4.54
N CYS A 141 -11.80 6.78 4.17
CA CYS A 141 -11.88 5.71 5.17
C CYS A 141 -10.61 5.65 6.02
N VAL A 142 -10.75 5.04 7.19
CA VAL A 142 -9.66 4.87 8.15
C VAL A 142 -9.49 3.41 8.49
N VAL A 143 -8.29 2.89 8.32
CA VAL A 143 -7.89 1.53 8.75
C VAL A 143 -7.13 1.65 10.06
N GLY A 144 -7.65 1.05 11.12
CA GLY A 144 -7.02 1.01 12.43
C GLY A 144 -5.66 0.30 12.41
N ALA A 145 -4.77 0.69 13.33
CA ALA A 145 -3.44 0.07 13.43
C ALA A 145 -3.53 -1.45 13.67
N GLY A 146 -2.64 -2.23 13.05
CA GLY A 146 -2.57 -3.69 13.19
C GLY A 146 -3.73 -4.45 12.52
N SER A 147 -4.57 -3.80 11.75
CA SER A 147 -5.73 -4.43 11.11
C SER A 147 -5.34 -5.26 9.89
N VAL A 148 -6.10 -6.33 9.62
CA VAL A 148 -6.00 -7.12 8.38
C VAL A 148 -7.26 -6.91 7.56
N VAL A 149 -7.16 -6.15 6.48
CA VAL A 149 -8.27 -5.81 5.60
C VAL A 149 -8.32 -6.79 4.43
N SER A 150 -9.38 -7.60 4.38
CA SER A 150 -9.60 -8.63 3.36
C SER A 150 -10.91 -8.43 2.57
N ARG A 151 -11.62 -7.33 2.80
CA ARG A 151 -12.86 -6.93 2.13
C ARG A 151 -12.87 -5.43 1.91
N ASP A 152 -13.69 -4.97 0.97
CA ASP A 152 -13.87 -3.56 0.69
C ASP A 152 -14.33 -2.79 1.92
N VAL A 153 -13.84 -1.56 2.03
CA VAL A 153 -14.19 -0.62 3.10
C VAL A 153 -14.97 0.54 2.47
N PRO A 154 -16.22 0.78 2.91
CA PRO A 154 -16.99 1.91 2.40
C PRO A 154 -16.31 3.26 2.66
N PRO A 155 -16.60 4.29 1.86
CA PRO A 155 -16.14 5.64 2.13
C PRO A 155 -16.49 6.10 3.54
N ARG A 156 -15.69 7.00 4.12
CA ARG A 156 -15.89 7.63 5.44
C ARG A 156 -16.16 6.63 6.58
N THR A 157 -15.57 5.44 6.50
CA THR A 157 -15.78 4.36 7.46
C THR A 157 -14.47 4.03 8.18
N ILE A 158 -14.54 3.83 9.49
CA ILE A 158 -13.43 3.33 10.31
C ILE A 158 -13.57 1.83 10.46
N VAL A 159 -12.52 1.10 10.06
CA VAL A 159 -12.42 -0.36 10.25
C VAL A 159 -11.24 -0.71 11.14
N ALA A 160 -11.34 -1.77 11.94
CA ALA A 160 -10.25 -2.27 12.76
C ALA A 160 -10.36 -3.77 13.03
N GLY A 161 -9.25 -4.40 13.38
CA GLY A 161 -9.16 -5.80 13.81
C GLY A 161 -8.60 -6.76 12.74
N ASN A 162 -8.59 -8.05 13.06
CA ASN A 162 -8.17 -9.15 12.19
C ASN A 162 -9.18 -10.32 12.26
N PRO A 163 -10.01 -10.55 11.21
CA PRO A 163 -10.19 -9.66 10.07
C PRO A 163 -10.80 -8.29 10.47
N ALA A 164 -10.49 -7.25 9.72
CA ALA A 164 -11.01 -5.90 9.97
C ALA A 164 -12.54 -5.88 9.84
N GLN A 165 -13.19 -5.23 10.79
CA GLN A 165 -14.64 -5.01 10.83
C GLN A 165 -14.94 -3.52 10.96
N VAL A 166 -16.12 -3.12 10.53
CA VAL A 166 -16.58 -1.73 10.71
C VAL A 166 -16.71 -1.42 12.19
N VAL A 167 -16.05 -0.36 12.62
CA VAL A 167 -16.17 0.19 13.97
C VAL A 167 -17.26 1.24 14.02
N ARG A 168 -17.22 2.20 13.08
CA ARG A 168 -18.23 3.25 12.90
C ARG A 168 -17.99 4.04 11.60
N GLU A 169 -18.94 4.83 11.21
CA GLU A 169 -18.74 5.87 10.20
C GLU A 169 -18.08 7.11 10.80
N LEU A 170 -17.38 7.90 9.98
CA LEU A 170 -16.89 9.23 10.36
C LEU A 170 -18.07 10.20 10.49
N ARG A 171 -18.07 11.02 11.53
CA ARG A 171 -19.07 12.07 11.73
C ARG A 171 -18.80 13.24 10.78
N GLU A 172 -19.81 14.07 10.55
CA GLU A 172 -19.60 15.34 9.83
C GLU A 172 -18.57 16.20 10.58
N GLY A 173 -17.58 16.70 9.85
CA GLY A 173 -16.53 17.54 10.40
C GLY A 173 -15.32 16.79 11.00
N GLU A 174 -15.33 15.44 11.00
CA GLU A 174 -14.14 14.62 11.32
C GLU A 174 -13.27 14.38 10.11
#